data_b22a1701a25ecdb41fbf9a020045d84f
#
_entry.id   b22a1701a25ecdb41fbf9a020045d84f
#
_cell.length_a   1.000
_cell.length_b   1.000
_cell.length_c   1.000
_cell.angle_alpha   90.00
_cell.angle_beta   90.00
_cell.angle_gamma   90.00
#
_symmetry.space_group_name_H-M   'P 1'
#
loop_
_entity.id
_entity.type
_entity.pdbx_description
1 polymer ?
#
loop_
_entity_poly.entity_id
_entity_poly.type
_entity_poly.pdbx_seq_one_letter_code
_entity_poly.pdbx_strand_id
1 'polypeptide(L)'
;ADIVQEFGAIKSGYRLRKIWGYSEDNDPLEQWIVSLTMHEVGHTLGLRHNFKASWLYDADDIHDTSITGKNHIGSVMDYDPINIAPEGVSQGNYFPYGAGIYDKWAIQFGYTPDLSQEERSLLLAQSVIDGNKFGTDGQAMSSPGRNIDPRVKRYDLSSDPVAYASQRIDILEAKIKELPSIFLEEDGTTTEMTAAFYSLNREKGRFIEGASRIIGGVYSNRVVNNQNSEMTPFEAVSYKDQKKTMNLIVNKLLSNDAFVFDENIVKLLQREKRA
;
A
#
# COMPACT_ATOMS: atom_id res chain seq x y z
N ALA A 1 -9.38 6.65 -17.28
CA ALA A 1 -9.98 6.72 -15.92
C ALA A 1 -8.89 7.03 -14.88
N ASP A 2 -7.69 6.46 -15.03
CA ASP A 2 -6.61 6.57 -14.05
C ASP A 2 -5.96 7.97 -14.04
N ILE A 3 -5.76 8.59 -15.19
CA ILE A 3 -5.21 9.96 -15.32
C ILE A 3 -6.05 11.01 -14.55
N VAL A 4 -7.37 10.88 -14.50
CA VAL A 4 -8.25 11.82 -13.76
C VAL A 4 -8.13 11.62 -12.24
N GLN A 5 -7.90 10.40 -11.78
CA GLN A 5 -7.58 10.13 -10.37
C GLN A 5 -6.19 10.68 -10.01
N GLU A 6 -5.24 10.62 -10.91
CA GLU A 6 -3.88 11.12 -10.73
C GLU A 6 -3.79 12.64 -10.75
N PHE A 7 -4.56 13.35 -11.60
CA PHE A 7 -4.72 14.80 -11.49
C PHE A 7 -5.41 15.24 -10.18
N GLY A 8 -6.29 14.40 -9.64
CA GLY A 8 -6.79 14.54 -8.27
C GLY A 8 -5.66 14.39 -7.23
N ALA A 9 -4.67 13.53 -7.49
CA ALA A 9 -3.48 13.35 -6.67
C ALA A 9 -2.54 14.57 -6.68
N ILE A 10 -2.40 15.29 -7.81
CA ILE A 10 -1.59 16.52 -7.88
C ILE A 10 -2.20 17.64 -7.04
N LYS A 11 -3.52 17.84 -7.05
CA LYS A 11 -4.21 18.75 -6.11
C LYS A 11 -4.11 18.27 -4.66
N SER A 12 -4.04 16.95 -4.44
CA SER A 12 -3.72 16.35 -3.15
C SER A 12 -2.26 16.53 -2.78
N GLY A 13 -1.34 16.58 -3.75
CA GLY A 13 0.10 16.69 -3.55
C GLY A 13 0.51 17.93 -2.76
N TYR A 14 -0.02 19.11 -3.11
CA TYR A 14 0.22 20.33 -2.35
C TYR A 14 -0.27 20.22 -0.90
N ARG A 15 -1.44 19.63 -0.70
CA ARG A 15 -2.02 19.39 0.61
C ARG A 15 -1.21 18.37 1.40
N LEU A 16 -0.74 17.32 0.74
CA LEU A 16 0.13 16.29 1.34
C LEU A 16 1.47 16.88 1.77
N ARG A 17 2.10 17.73 0.93
CA ARG A 17 3.32 18.47 1.33
C ARG A 17 3.10 19.26 2.62
N LYS A 18 1.98 19.97 2.72
CA LYS A 18 1.66 20.77 3.90
C LYS A 18 1.42 19.89 5.15
N ILE A 19 0.71 18.78 5.00
CA ILE A 19 0.42 17.84 6.09
C ILE A 19 1.71 17.16 6.60
N TRP A 20 2.56 16.72 5.66
CA TRP A 20 3.72 15.88 6.00
C TRP A 20 5.02 16.67 6.16
N GLY A 21 5.01 17.96 5.88
CA GLY A 21 6.17 18.85 6.07
C GLY A 21 7.36 18.50 5.17
N TYR A 22 7.12 18.03 3.94
CA TYR A 22 8.20 17.72 3.00
C TYR A 22 8.98 18.97 2.61
N SER A 23 10.31 18.93 2.74
CA SER A 23 11.23 19.93 2.20
C SER A 23 11.58 19.63 0.74
N GLU A 24 12.19 20.59 0.05
CA GLU A 24 12.67 20.37 -1.32
C GLU A 24 13.69 19.23 -1.42
N ASP A 25 14.51 19.05 -0.38
CA ASP A 25 15.52 17.98 -0.31
C ASP A 25 14.94 16.60 0.02
N ASN A 26 13.67 16.52 0.44
CA ASN A 26 12.99 15.29 0.87
C ASN A 26 11.57 15.21 0.30
N ASP A 27 11.41 15.58 -0.98
CA ASP A 27 10.12 15.55 -1.65
C ASP A 27 9.88 14.18 -2.29
N PRO A 28 8.81 13.48 -1.92
CA PRO A 28 8.45 12.19 -2.53
C PRO A 28 8.06 12.29 -4.00
N LEU A 29 7.88 13.50 -4.54
CA LEU A 29 7.38 13.74 -5.90
C LEU A 29 8.28 13.11 -6.98
N GLU A 30 9.61 13.20 -6.84
CA GLU A 30 10.53 12.60 -7.81
C GLU A 30 10.38 11.07 -7.83
N GLN A 31 10.38 10.44 -6.65
CA GLN A 31 10.20 8.99 -6.55
C GLN A 31 8.82 8.57 -7.11
N TRP A 32 7.78 9.33 -6.82
CA TRP A 32 6.44 9.07 -7.34
C TRP A 32 6.38 9.15 -8.87
N ILE A 33 6.98 10.19 -9.48
CA ILE A 33 7.03 10.34 -10.95
C ILE A 33 7.80 9.18 -11.58
N VAL A 34 8.93 8.78 -10.99
CA VAL A 34 9.72 7.65 -11.48
C VAL A 34 8.92 6.35 -11.35
N SER A 35 8.29 6.09 -10.20
CA SER A 35 7.46 4.91 -9.96
C SER A 35 6.32 4.85 -10.98
N LEU A 36 5.55 5.92 -11.13
CA LEU A 36 4.45 6.02 -12.09
C LEU A 36 4.93 5.77 -13.53
N THR A 37 6.03 6.42 -13.93
CA THR A 37 6.59 6.24 -15.28
C THR A 37 6.98 4.79 -15.53
N MET A 38 7.63 4.14 -14.56
CA MET A 38 8.01 2.74 -14.66
C MET A 38 6.79 1.81 -14.72
N HIS A 39 5.73 2.13 -13.97
CA HIS A 39 4.45 1.44 -14.02
C HIS A 39 3.85 1.47 -15.44
N GLU A 40 3.71 2.65 -16.02
CA GLU A 40 3.15 2.81 -17.37
C GLU A 40 4.04 2.16 -18.45
N VAL A 41 5.36 2.26 -18.32
CA VAL A 41 6.29 1.53 -19.20
C VAL A 41 6.10 0.02 -19.04
N GLY A 42 5.90 -0.48 -17.81
CA GLY A 42 5.57 -1.87 -17.55
C GLY A 42 4.36 -2.36 -18.36
N HIS A 43 3.30 -1.56 -18.43
CA HIS A 43 2.14 -1.86 -19.26
C HIS A 43 2.48 -1.92 -20.75
N THR A 44 3.33 -1.05 -21.25
CA THR A 44 3.78 -1.12 -22.67
C THR A 44 4.61 -2.36 -22.97
N LEU A 45 5.26 -2.93 -21.97
CA LEU A 45 5.98 -4.20 -22.03
C LEU A 45 5.06 -5.42 -21.81
N GLY A 46 3.74 -5.22 -21.70
CA GLY A 46 2.77 -6.31 -21.53
C GLY A 46 2.59 -6.79 -20.09
N LEU A 47 3.19 -6.13 -19.09
CA LEU A 47 2.95 -6.45 -17.69
C LEU A 47 1.55 -5.99 -17.28
N ARG A 48 0.93 -6.78 -16.42
CA ARG A 48 -0.34 -6.45 -15.77
C ARG A 48 -0.10 -6.04 -14.34
N HIS A 49 -1.06 -5.36 -13.72
CA HIS A 49 -1.03 -5.08 -12.29
C HIS A 49 -0.69 -6.32 -11.47
N ASN A 50 0.18 -6.17 -10.49
CA ASN A 50 0.55 -7.22 -9.54
C ASN A 50 0.34 -6.75 -8.10
N PHE A 51 -0.87 -6.86 -7.59
CA PHE A 51 -1.28 -6.45 -6.25
C PHE A 51 -0.88 -7.42 -5.12
N LYS A 52 0.03 -8.36 -5.40
CA LYS A 52 0.71 -9.18 -4.40
C LYS A 52 2.11 -8.67 -4.06
N ALA A 53 2.59 -7.71 -4.83
CA ALA A 53 3.96 -7.26 -4.73
C ALA A 53 4.23 -6.45 -3.45
N SER A 54 3.21 -5.86 -2.85
CA SER A 54 3.27 -5.19 -1.54
C SER A 54 3.64 -6.10 -0.37
N TRP A 55 3.47 -7.43 -0.52
CA TRP A 55 3.74 -8.42 0.55
C TRP A 55 5.16 -8.98 0.55
N LEU A 56 6.14 -8.18 0.21
CA LEU A 56 7.54 -8.63 0.13
C LEU A 56 8.30 -8.49 1.46
N TYR A 57 8.17 -7.36 2.13
CA TYR A 57 8.88 -7.05 3.37
C TYR A 57 7.89 -6.84 4.53
N ASP A 58 8.34 -7.04 5.75
CA ASP A 58 7.50 -6.73 6.91
C ASP A 58 7.46 -5.22 7.24
N ALA A 59 6.66 -4.84 8.22
CA ALA A 59 6.43 -3.44 8.54
C ALA A 59 7.64 -2.73 9.18
N ASP A 60 8.58 -3.48 9.72
CA ASP A 60 9.79 -2.93 10.33
C ASP A 60 10.90 -2.75 9.29
N ASP A 61 10.94 -3.61 8.26
CA ASP A 61 11.98 -3.60 7.22
C ASP A 61 11.73 -2.60 6.09
N ILE A 62 10.47 -2.21 5.83
CA ILE A 62 10.12 -1.37 4.65
C ILE A 62 10.78 0.00 4.63
N HIS A 63 11.31 0.47 5.74
CA HIS A 63 12.04 1.73 5.86
C HIS A 63 13.56 1.56 5.86
N ASP A 64 14.07 0.34 5.96
CA ASP A 64 15.51 0.06 5.90
C ASP A 64 15.97 -0.10 4.43
N THR A 65 16.60 0.95 3.90
CA THR A 65 17.10 0.95 2.52
C THR A 65 18.28 0.01 2.32
N SER A 66 18.92 -0.49 3.36
CA SER A 66 19.95 -1.54 3.25
C SER A 66 19.32 -2.91 2.92
N ILE A 67 18.07 -3.11 3.30
CA ILE A 67 17.25 -4.30 3.02
C ILE A 67 16.49 -4.12 1.70
N THR A 68 15.74 -3.02 1.57
CA THR A 68 14.82 -2.78 0.46
C THR A 68 15.50 -2.24 -0.80
N GLY A 69 16.69 -1.66 -0.68
CA GLY A 69 17.36 -0.96 -1.78
C GLY A 69 16.49 0.19 -2.32
N LYS A 70 16.14 0.10 -3.61
CA LYS A 70 15.27 1.08 -4.27
C LYS A 70 13.76 0.75 -4.17
N ASN A 71 13.43 -0.46 -3.71
CA ASN A 71 12.06 -0.98 -3.80
C ASN A 71 11.65 -1.65 -2.50
N HIS A 72 10.70 -1.07 -1.80
CA HIS A 72 10.06 -1.69 -0.65
C HIS A 72 8.88 -2.61 -1.04
N ILE A 73 8.69 -2.85 -2.34
CA ILE A 73 7.71 -3.79 -2.91
C ILE A 73 8.35 -4.62 -4.03
N GLY A 74 7.72 -5.73 -4.39
CA GLY A 74 8.24 -6.68 -5.39
C GLY A 74 8.07 -6.26 -6.84
N SER A 75 7.19 -5.30 -7.14
CA SER A 75 6.87 -4.88 -8.51
C SER A 75 6.36 -3.44 -8.56
N VAL A 76 6.81 -2.67 -9.54
CA VAL A 76 6.24 -1.36 -9.85
C VAL A 76 4.83 -1.44 -10.44
N MET A 77 4.32 -2.64 -10.70
CA MET A 77 2.96 -2.88 -11.20
C MET A 77 1.92 -2.96 -10.07
N ASP A 78 2.30 -2.68 -8.83
CA ASP A 78 1.38 -2.52 -7.70
C ASP A 78 0.92 -1.06 -7.57
N TYR A 79 -0.14 -0.84 -6.80
CA TYR A 79 -0.59 0.47 -6.35
C TYR A 79 -0.31 0.60 -4.85
N ASP A 80 0.93 0.90 -4.53
CA ASP A 80 1.35 1.10 -3.15
C ASP A 80 0.92 2.48 -2.61
N PRO A 81 0.67 2.60 -1.30
CA PRO A 81 0.49 3.89 -0.67
C PRO A 81 1.86 4.56 -0.47
N ILE A 82 1.86 5.89 -0.29
CA ILE A 82 3.07 6.58 0.15
C ILE A 82 3.59 5.95 1.46
N ASN A 83 4.87 5.53 1.45
CA ASN A 83 5.52 4.87 2.57
C ASN A 83 6.09 5.93 3.53
N ILE A 84 5.36 6.27 4.58
CA ILE A 84 5.76 7.25 5.60
C ILE A 84 6.19 6.52 6.86
N ALA A 85 7.40 6.80 7.32
CA ALA A 85 7.98 6.19 8.51
C ALA A 85 7.26 6.63 9.79
N PRO A 86 7.10 5.72 10.77
CA PRO A 86 6.68 6.07 12.12
C PRO A 86 7.66 7.06 12.79
N GLU A 87 7.19 7.76 13.82
CA GLU A 87 8.05 8.63 14.62
C GLU A 87 9.23 7.83 15.20
N GLY A 88 10.43 8.41 15.10
CA GLY A 88 11.67 7.78 15.57
C GLY A 88 12.29 6.76 14.61
N VAL A 89 11.64 6.43 13.51
CA VAL A 89 12.18 5.58 12.45
C VAL A 89 12.72 6.45 11.31
N SER A 90 13.94 6.17 10.84
CA SER A 90 14.50 6.85 9.67
C SER A 90 13.62 6.62 8.44
N GLN A 91 13.32 7.68 7.70
CA GLN A 91 12.52 7.59 6.48
C GLN A 91 13.29 6.82 5.40
N GLY A 92 12.74 5.71 4.95
CA GLY A 92 13.17 5.00 3.75
C GLY A 92 12.59 5.63 2.48
N ASN A 93 12.52 4.84 1.40
CA ASN A 93 11.92 5.33 0.16
C ASN A 93 10.42 5.55 0.33
N TYR A 94 9.92 6.68 -0.18
CA TYR A 94 8.48 6.98 -0.21
C TYR A 94 7.74 6.15 -1.24
N PHE A 95 8.36 5.93 -2.41
CA PHE A 95 7.85 5.12 -3.50
C PHE A 95 8.97 4.25 -4.08
N PRO A 96 8.67 3.09 -4.68
CA PRO A 96 9.65 2.30 -5.41
C PRO A 96 10.12 3.10 -6.64
N TYR A 97 11.43 3.15 -6.87
CA TYR A 97 12.00 3.86 -8.01
C TYR A 97 13.04 3.02 -8.78
N GLY A 98 12.78 1.73 -8.82
CA GLY A 98 13.54 0.72 -9.57
C GLY A 98 12.66 -0.47 -9.94
N ALA A 99 13.03 -1.25 -10.96
CA ALA A 99 12.34 -2.49 -11.27
C ALA A 99 12.43 -3.49 -10.12
N GLY A 100 11.30 -4.01 -9.68
CA GLY A 100 11.21 -4.98 -8.59
C GLY A 100 11.68 -6.38 -8.97
N ILE A 101 11.66 -7.30 -8.03
CA ILE A 101 12.05 -8.71 -8.22
C ILE A 101 11.12 -9.36 -9.26
N TYR A 102 9.80 -9.16 -9.10
CA TYR A 102 8.80 -9.67 -10.03
C TYR A 102 9.00 -9.11 -11.44
N ASP A 103 9.23 -7.81 -11.58
CA ASP A 103 9.36 -7.17 -12.88
C ASP A 103 10.53 -7.77 -13.66
N LYS A 104 11.68 -7.92 -13.01
CA LYS A 104 12.87 -8.52 -13.61
C LYS A 104 12.62 -9.96 -14.03
N TRP A 105 12.00 -10.76 -13.18
CA TRP A 105 11.65 -12.14 -13.47
C TRP A 105 10.64 -12.24 -14.64
N ALA A 106 9.60 -11.41 -14.63
CA ALA A 106 8.57 -11.42 -15.66
C ALA A 106 9.13 -11.01 -17.03
N ILE A 107 9.99 -9.99 -17.08
CA ILE A 107 10.68 -9.57 -18.31
C ILE A 107 11.66 -10.65 -18.77
N GLN A 108 12.42 -11.27 -17.88
CA GLN A 108 13.30 -12.37 -18.24
C GLN A 108 12.51 -13.55 -18.86
N PHE A 109 11.39 -13.91 -18.25
CA PHE A 109 10.54 -14.98 -18.75
C PHE A 109 9.92 -14.66 -20.12
N GLY A 110 9.46 -13.41 -20.32
CA GLY A 110 8.76 -13.01 -21.54
C GLY A 110 9.67 -12.64 -22.72
N TYR A 111 10.88 -12.14 -22.42
CA TYR A 111 11.73 -11.51 -23.43
C TYR A 111 13.08 -12.20 -23.68
N THR A 112 13.45 -13.22 -22.90
CA THR A 112 14.66 -14.00 -23.23
C THR A 112 14.40 -14.79 -24.52
N PRO A 113 15.18 -14.55 -25.59
CA PRO A 113 15.02 -15.28 -26.84
C PRO A 113 15.43 -16.74 -26.69
N ASP A 114 14.85 -17.62 -27.49
CA ASP A 114 15.25 -19.02 -27.68
C ASP A 114 15.35 -19.87 -26.39
N LEU A 115 14.57 -19.54 -25.35
CA LEU A 115 14.49 -20.36 -24.14
C LEU A 115 14.12 -21.79 -24.47
N SER A 116 14.98 -22.74 -24.09
CA SER A 116 14.68 -24.15 -24.10
C SER A 116 13.51 -24.49 -23.18
N GLN A 117 12.89 -25.64 -23.37
CA GLN A 117 11.81 -26.12 -22.50
C GLN A 117 12.26 -26.25 -21.03
N GLU A 118 13.51 -26.64 -20.80
CA GLU A 118 14.10 -26.80 -19.48
C GLU A 118 14.28 -25.44 -18.81
N GLU A 119 14.92 -24.48 -19.48
CA GLU A 119 15.11 -23.10 -18.95
C GLU A 119 13.78 -22.42 -18.64
N ARG A 120 12.78 -22.58 -19.52
CA ARG A 120 11.43 -22.08 -19.29
C ARG A 120 10.80 -22.70 -18.04
N SER A 121 10.97 -24.00 -17.84
CA SER A 121 10.45 -24.69 -16.66
C SER A 121 11.13 -24.22 -15.37
N LEU A 122 12.45 -23.96 -15.40
CA LEU A 122 13.20 -23.41 -14.28
C LEU A 122 12.75 -21.99 -13.92
N LEU A 123 12.51 -21.13 -14.91
CA LEU A 123 11.96 -19.79 -14.68
C LEU A 123 10.54 -19.86 -14.11
N LEU A 124 9.68 -20.75 -14.64
CA LEU A 124 8.33 -20.93 -14.08
C LEU A 124 8.36 -21.43 -12.64
N ALA A 125 9.32 -22.27 -12.27
CA ALA A 125 9.47 -22.75 -10.90
C ALA A 125 9.74 -21.62 -9.90
N GLN A 126 10.27 -20.49 -10.36
CA GLN A 126 10.50 -19.31 -9.51
C GLN A 126 9.23 -18.50 -9.20
N SER A 127 8.10 -18.79 -9.84
CA SER A 127 6.84 -18.06 -9.65
C SER A 127 6.25 -18.16 -8.23
N VAL A 128 6.71 -19.12 -7.42
CA VAL A 128 6.26 -19.33 -6.03
C VAL A 128 7.19 -18.69 -4.99
N ILE A 129 8.36 -18.19 -5.42
CA ILE A 129 9.31 -17.49 -4.53
C ILE A 129 8.68 -16.17 -4.08
N ASP A 130 8.93 -15.77 -2.82
CA ASP A 130 8.52 -14.47 -2.34
C ASP A 130 9.13 -13.37 -3.23
N GLY A 131 8.33 -12.40 -3.58
CA GLY A 131 8.66 -11.35 -4.53
C GLY A 131 8.25 -11.66 -5.98
N ASN A 132 8.08 -12.94 -6.39
CA ASN A 132 7.58 -13.31 -7.72
C ASN A 132 6.10 -13.70 -7.73
N LYS A 133 5.45 -13.73 -6.57
CA LYS A 133 4.03 -14.04 -6.46
C LYS A 133 3.19 -13.02 -7.21
N PHE A 134 2.11 -13.49 -7.86
CA PHE A 134 1.27 -12.66 -8.72
C PHE A 134 -0.21 -12.71 -8.32
N GLY A 135 -0.82 -11.53 -8.26
CA GLY A 135 -2.26 -11.35 -8.09
C GLY A 135 -2.71 -10.06 -8.79
N THR A 136 -3.79 -10.12 -9.57
CA THR A 136 -4.18 -9.03 -10.47
C THR A 136 -5.60 -8.53 -10.21
N ASP A 137 -6.07 -7.57 -11.02
CA ASP A 137 -7.32 -6.81 -10.89
C ASP A 137 -8.54 -7.63 -10.48
N GLY A 138 -8.79 -8.75 -11.15
CA GLY A 138 -9.94 -9.61 -10.84
C GLY A 138 -9.93 -10.20 -9.42
N GLN A 139 -8.75 -10.27 -8.81
CA GLN A 139 -8.54 -10.74 -7.44
C GLN A 139 -8.48 -9.59 -6.42
N ALA A 140 -8.20 -8.36 -6.86
CA ALA A 140 -8.13 -7.18 -6.02
C ALA A 140 -9.49 -6.48 -5.81
N MET A 141 -10.54 -6.91 -6.52
CA MET A 141 -11.87 -6.31 -6.40
C MET A 141 -12.53 -6.64 -5.06
N SER A 142 -13.15 -5.63 -4.45
CA SER A 142 -13.72 -5.70 -3.11
C SER A 142 -15.07 -6.41 -3.00
N SER A 143 -15.47 -7.20 -4.00
CA SER A 143 -16.74 -7.94 -3.92
C SER A 143 -16.62 -9.17 -3.02
N PRO A 144 -17.52 -9.34 -2.04
CA PRO A 144 -17.54 -10.55 -1.23
C PRO A 144 -17.59 -11.82 -2.09
N GLY A 145 -16.75 -12.80 -1.77
CA GLY A 145 -16.68 -14.09 -2.47
C GLY A 145 -15.81 -14.13 -3.73
N ARG A 146 -15.33 -13.00 -4.27
CA ARG A 146 -14.40 -12.98 -5.41
C ARG A 146 -12.95 -12.76 -4.99
N ASN A 147 -12.72 -12.35 -3.77
CA ASN A 147 -11.46 -11.83 -3.29
C ASN A 147 -11.11 -12.39 -1.93
N ILE A 148 -10.78 -13.67 -1.95
CA ILE A 148 -10.50 -14.43 -0.72
C ILE A 148 -9.05 -14.28 -0.25
N ASP A 149 -8.12 -13.94 -1.15
CA ASP A 149 -6.69 -13.80 -0.82
C ASP A 149 -6.39 -12.37 -0.31
N PRO A 150 -6.13 -12.20 0.98
CA PRO A 150 -5.88 -10.88 1.58
C PRO A 150 -4.61 -10.21 1.04
N ARG A 151 -3.71 -10.99 0.42
CA ARG A 151 -2.46 -10.48 -0.16
C ARG A 151 -2.68 -9.75 -1.49
N VAL A 152 -3.88 -9.81 -2.07
CA VAL A 152 -4.17 -9.16 -3.35
C VAL A 152 -5.05 -7.96 -3.09
N LYS A 153 -4.41 -6.83 -2.79
CA LYS A 153 -5.11 -5.59 -2.49
C LYS A 153 -4.36 -4.39 -3.05
N ARG A 154 -5.07 -3.33 -3.35
CA ARG A 154 -4.51 -2.02 -3.72
C ARG A 154 -4.36 -1.15 -2.50
N TYR A 155 -3.32 -0.33 -2.47
CA TYR A 155 -3.06 0.65 -1.41
C TYR A 155 -2.83 0.01 -0.05
N ASP A 156 -2.16 -1.14 -0.03
CA ASP A 156 -1.61 -1.79 1.14
C ASP A 156 -0.09 -1.93 1.00
N LEU A 157 0.56 -2.24 2.08
CA LEU A 157 2.00 -2.45 2.14
C LEU A 157 2.32 -3.41 3.28
N SER A 158 3.46 -4.12 3.14
CA SER A 158 3.99 -5.06 4.12
C SER A 158 3.33 -6.45 4.12
N SER A 159 4.16 -7.46 4.36
CA SER A 159 3.73 -8.85 4.61
C SER A 159 3.04 -9.02 5.97
N ASP A 160 3.14 -8.04 6.88
CA ASP A 160 2.30 -7.91 8.08
C ASP A 160 1.35 -6.71 7.95
N PRO A 161 0.25 -6.84 7.21
CA PRO A 161 -0.68 -5.74 6.96
C PRO A 161 -1.35 -5.23 8.23
N VAL A 162 -1.37 -6.03 9.29
CA VAL A 162 -1.97 -5.63 10.57
C VAL A 162 -1.04 -4.71 11.34
N ALA A 163 0.27 -5.03 11.39
CA ALA A 163 1.27 -4.15 11.98
C ALA A 163 1.37 -2.84 11.19
N TYR A 164 1.47 -2.93 9.87
CA TYR A 164 1.49 -1.75 8.99
C TYR A 164 0.25 -0.86 9.18
N ALA A 165 -0.95 -1.44 9.17
CA ALA A 165 -2.17 -0.68 9.39
C ALA A 165 -2.19 0.00 10.76
N SER A 166 -1.71 -0.66 11.82
CA SER A 166 -1.60 -0.04 13.14
C SER A 166 -0.67 1.16 13.14
N GLN A 167 0.55 1.01 12.62
CA GLN A 167 1.52 2.11 12.51
C GLN A 167 0.96 3.29 11.71
N ARG A 168 0.35 3.01 10.55
CA ARG A 168 -0.25 4.06 9.71
C ARG A 168 -1.40 4.79 10.39
N ILE A 169 -2.27 4.08 11.10
CA ILE A 169 -3.37 4.68 11.84
C ILE A 169 -2.83 5.60 12.95
N ASP A 170 -1.80 5.17 13.68
CA ASP A 170 -1.18 5.98 14.74
C ASP A 170 -0.60 7.28 14.18
N ILE A 171 0.09 7.22 13.03
CA ILE A 171 0.61 8.39 12.31
C ILE A 171 -0.54 9.33 11.89
N LEU A 172 -1.62 8.79 11.32
CA LEU A 172 -2.77 9.58 10.88
C LEU A 172 -3.48 10.26 12.06
N GLU A 173 -3.64 9.55 13.18
CA GLU A 173 -4.24 10.09 14.40
C GLU A 173 -3.40 11.22 15.01
N ALA A 174 -2.06 11.08 14.98
CA ALA A 174 -1.15 12.15 15.39
C ALA A 174 -1.29 13.38 14.47
N LYS A 175 -1.27 13.17 13.15
CA LYS A 175 -1.42 14.27 12.17
C LYS A 175 -2.76 14.99 12.23
N ILE A 176 -3.84 14.28 12.55
CA ILE A 176 -5.14 14.92 12.77
C ILE A 176 -5.09 15.95 13.90
N LYS A 177 -4.35 15.67 14.98
CA LYS A 177 -4.20 16.60 16.11
C LYS A 177 -3.39 17.85 15.73
N GLU A 178 -2.48 17.74 14.77
CA GLU A 178 -1.63 18.84 14.30
C GLU A 178 -2.31 19.74 13.25
N LEU A 179 -3.47 19.33 12.69
CA LEU A 179 -4.12 20.07 11.61
C LEU A 179 -4.36 21.55 11.87
N PRO A 180 -4.78 21.99 13.08
CA PRO A 180 -4.95 23.41 13.35
C PRO A 180 -3.65 24.20 13.20
N SER A 181 -2.53 23.72 13.73
CA SER A 181 -1.22 24.39 13.59
C SER A 181 -0.71 24.38 12.15
N ILE A 182 -0.97 23.30 11.40
CA ILE A 182 -0.54 23.17 10.00
C ILE A 182 -1.31 24.13 9.08
N PHE A 183 -2.61 24.33 9.31
CA PHE A 183 -3.48 25.02 8.34
C PHE A 183 -3.98 26.39 8.77
N LEU A 184 -3.90 26.75 10.05
CA LEU A 184 -4.46 28.02 10.56
C LEU A 184 -3.41 29.05 10.93
N GLU A 185 -2.13 28.73 10.75
CA GLU A 185 -1.05 29.71 10.84
C GLU A 185 -0.95 30.50 9.54
N GLU A 186 -0.76 31.83 9.65
CA GLU A 186 -0.72 32.79 8.51
C GLU A 186 -1.98 32.66 7.62
N ASP A 187 -1.87 32.61 6.32
CA ASP A 187 -2.99 32.69 5.37
C ASP A 187 -3.81 31.39 5.17
N GLY A 188 -3.75 30.46 6.12
CA GLY A 188 -4.45 29.17 6.04
C GLY A 188 -5.96 29.26 6.26
N THR A 189 -6.71 28.29 5.73
CA THR A 189 -8.17 28.28 5.80
C THR A 189 -8.72 27.04 6.50
N THR A 190 -9.83 27.21 7.23
CA THR A 190 -10.57 26.07 7.80
C THR A 190 -11.12 25.13 6.74
N THR A 191 -11.33 25.58 5.51
CA THR A 191 -11.76 24.74 4.38
C THR A 191 -10.68 23.72 4.00
N GLU A 192 -9.41 24.16 3.89
CA GLU A 192 -8.30 23.25 3.60
C GLU A 192 -8.06 22.27 4.75
N MET A 193 -8.11 22.76 5.99
CA MET A 193 -8.02 21.92 7.19
C MET A 193 -9.13 20.86 7.20
N THR A 194 -10.37 21.24 6.90
CA THR A 194 -11.53 20.34 6.84
C THR A 194 -11.30 19.25 5.79
N ALA A 195 -10.84 19.62 4.60
CA ALA A 195 -10.54 18.66 3.55
C ALA A 195 -9.39 17.71 3.92
N ALA A 196 -8.37 18.20 4.62
CA ALA A 196 -7.29 17.38 5.16
C ALA A 196 -7.81 16.39 6.21
N PHE A 197 -8.64 16.84 7.15
CA PHE A 197 -9.26 16.00 8.17
C PHE A 197 -10.03 14.83 7.56
N TYR A 198 -10.90 15.09 6.59
CA TYR A 198 -11.65 14.02 5.91
C TYR A 198 -10.76 13.10 5.09
N SER A 199 -9.69 13.62 4.49
CA SER A 199 -8.73 12.80 3.75
C SER A 199 -8.00 11.81 4.67
N LEU A 200 -7.48 12.27 5.81
CA LEU A 200 -6.79 11.43 6.78
C LEU A 200 -7.71 10.36 7.39
N ASN A 201 -8.95 10.73 7.74
CA ASN A 201 -9.93 9.77 8.24
C ASN A 201 -10.35 8.72 7.18
N ARG A 202 -10.43 9.11 5.91
CA ARG A 202 -10.69 8.16 4.82
C ARG A 202 -9.53 7.18 4.66
N GLU A 203 -8.30 7.66 4.78
CA GLU A 203 -7.11 6.82 4.72
C GLU A 203 -7.07 5.83 5.90
N LYS A 204 -7.38 6.28 7.12
CA LYS A 204 -7.58 5.38 8.29
C LYS A 204 -8.56 4.26 7.97
N GLY A 205 -9.71 4.59 7.39
CA GLY A 205 -10.72 3.60 6.96
C GLY A 205 -10.18 2.59 5.95
N ARG A 206 -9.34 3.01 5.02
CA ARG A 206 -8.71 2.11 4.02
C ARG A 206 -7.76 1.11 4.66
N PHE A 207 -6.95 1.53 5.64
CA PHE A 207 -6.05 0.61 6.34
C PHE A 207 -6.81 -0.40 7.19
N ILE A 208 -7.88 0.01 7.86
CA ILE A 208 -8.76 -0.91 8.61
C ILE A 208 -9.43 -1.91 7.65
N GLU A 209 -9.98 -1.44 6.53
CA GLU A 209 -10.59 -2.30 5.52
C GLU A 209 -9.57 -3.28 4.94
N GLY A 210 -8.34 -2.82 4.66
CA GLY A 210 -7.26 -3.67 4.20
C GLY A 210 -6.94 -4.80 5.18
N ALA A 211 -6.68 -4.44 6.41
CA ALA A 211 -6.39 -5.42 7.46
C ALA A 211 -7.58 -6.38 7.68
N SER A 212 -8.83 -5.91 7.58
CA SER A 212 -10.01 -6.74 7.82
C SER A 212 -10.12 -7.96 6.91
N ARG A 213 -9.48 -7.94 5.73
CA ARG A 213 -9.44 -9.05 4.76
C ARG A 213 -8.72 -10.30 5.27
N ILE A 214 -7.91 -10.14 6.31
CA ILE A 214 -7.26 -11.26 7.02
C ILE A 214 -8.31 -12.16 7.68
N ILE A 215 -9.43 -11.58 8.13
CA ILE A 215 -10.50 -12.35 8.82
C ILE A 215 -11.27 -13.17 7.79
N GLY A 216 -11.22 -14.50 7.94
CA GLY A 216 -11.80 -15.43 6.97
C GLY A 216 -11.03 -15.50 5.65
N GLY A 217 -9.85 -14.91 5.59
CA GLY A 217 -9.01 -14.89 4.40
C GLY A 217 -8.45 -16.26 4.06
N VAL A 218 -8.23 -16.49 2.77
CA VAL A 218 -7.62 -17.71 2.24
C VAL A 218 -6.54 -17.32 1.25
N TYR A 219 -5.33 -17.73 1.51
CA TYR A 219 -4.22 -17.57 0.57
C TYR A 219 -4.45 -18.48 -0.65
N SER A 220 -4.44 -17.87 -1.84
CA SER A 220 -4.53 -18.57 -3.11
C SER A 220 -3.15 -18.65 -3.75
N ASN A 221 -2.59 -19.84 -3.79
CA ASN A 221 -1.26 -20.09 -4.33
C ASN A 221 -1.36 -20.68 -5.74
N ARG A 222 -0.56 -20.14 -6.67
CA ARG A 222 -0.45 -20.68 -8.02
C ARG A 222 0.60 -21.78 -8.02
N VAL A 223 0.18 -23.00 -7.74
CA VAL A 223 1.06 -24.17 -7.77
C VAL A 223 1.14 -24.69 -9.20
N VAL A 224 2.35 -24.86 -9.72
CA VAL A 224 2.60 -25.49 -11.03
C VAL A 224 3.01 -26.94 -10.79
N ASN A 225 2.50 -27.87 -11.59
CA ASN A 225 2.90 -29.27 -11.53
C ASN A 225 4.44 -29.37 -11.68
N ASN A 226 5.06 -30.26 -10.92
CA ASN A 226 6.53 -30.48 -10.83
C ASN A 226 7.31 -29.42 -10.04
N GLN A 227 6.66 -28.49 -9.36
CA GLN A 227 7.34 -27.73 -8.29
C GLN A 227 7.38 -28.60 -7.03
N ASN A 228 8.56 -28.81 -6.49
CA ASN A 228 8.76 -29.43 -5.16
C ASN A 228 8.34 -28.46 -4.06
N SER A 229 7.12 -27.97 -4.08
CA SER A 229 6.60 -27.09 -3.06
C SER A 229 5.57 -27.85 -2.22
N GLU A 230 5.70 -27.82 -0.91
CA GLU A 230 4.68 -28.28 0.03
C GLU A 230 3.44 -27.34 0.03
N MET A 231 3.44 -26.31 -0.82
CA MET A 231 2.36 -25.34 -0.91
C MET A 231 1.08 -25.98 -1.42
N THR A 232 0.01 -25.81 -0.67
CA THR A 232 -1.34 -26.15 -1.14
C THR A 232 -1.92 -25.01 -2.00
N PRO A 233 -2.79 -25.29 -2.98
CA PRO A 233 -3.46 -24.26 -3.78
C PRO A 233 -4.22 -23.24 -2.93
N PHE A 234 -4.80 -23.69 -1.81
CA PHE A 234 -5.51 -22.84 -0.88
C PHE A 234 -5.05 -23.14 0.56
N GLU A 235 -4.79 -22.07 1.30
CA GLU A 235 -4.36 -22.13 2.69
C GLU A 235 -5.15 -21.09 3.49
N ALA A 236 -5.83 -21.51 4.55
CA ALA A 236 -6.55 -20.58 5.43
C ALA A 236 -5.57 -19.68 6.19
N VAL A 237 -5.89 -18.41 6.31
CA VAL A 237 -5.13 -17.51 7.19
C VAL A 237 -5.17 -18.03 8.62
N SER A 238 -4.04 -17.97 9.33
CA SER A 238 -3.92 -18.50 10.66
C SER A 238 -4.91 -17.84 11.63
N TYR A 239 -5.39 -18.61 12.61
CA TYR A 239 -6.24 -18.06 13.69
C TYR A 239 -5.53 -16.92 14.45
N LYS A 240 -4.22 -17.03 14.63
CA LYS A 240 -3.40 -16.01 15.30
C LYS A 240 -3.51 -14.67 14.58
N ASP A 241 -3.37 -14.66 13.26
CA ASP A 241 -3.41 -13.43 12.45
C ASP A 241 -4.82 -12.87 12.38
N GLN A 242 -5.84 -13.73 12.24
CA GLN A 242 -7.23 -13.31 12.32
C GLN A 242 -7.57 -12.66 13.67
N LYS A 243 -7.08 -13.23 14.77
CA LYS A 243 -7.26 -12.68 16.13
C LYS A 243 -6.52 -11.35 16.29
N LYS A 244 -5.27 -11.23 15.78
CA LYS A 244 -4.49 -9.98 15.77
C LYS A 244 -5.28 -8.88 15.04
N THR A 245 -5.84 -9.20 13.89
CA THR A 245 -6.66 -8.29 13.09
C THR A 245 -7.94 -7.87 13.82
N MET A 246 -8.64 -8.81 14.43
CA MET A 246 -9.85 -8.50 15.21
C MET A 246 -9.54 -7.54 16.35
N ASN A 247 -8.42 -7.72 17.06
CA ASN A 247 -7.98 -6.81 18.10
C ASN A 247 -7.70 -5.39 17.55
N LEU A 248 -7.07 -5.28 16.38
CA LEU A 248 -6.87 -3.99 15.72
C LEU A 248 -8.23 -3.30 15.44
N ILE A 249 -9.18 -4.02 14.86
CA ILE A 249 -10.51 -3.50 14.54
C ILE A 249 -11.25 -3.05 15.81
N VAL A 250 -11.24 -3.87 16.85
CA VAL A 250 -11.87 -3.53 18.13
C VAL A 250 -11.26 -2.25 18.70
N ASN A 251 -9.94 -2.13 18.71
CA ASN A 251 -9.26 -0.97 19.30
C ASN A 251 -9.36 0.30 18.45
N LYS A 252 -9.27 0.19 17.12
CA LYS A 252 -9.16 1.35 16.22
C LYS A 252 -10.47 1.75 15.53
N LEU A 253 -11.52 0.93 15.63
CA LEU A 253 -12.80 1.17 14.99
C LEU A 253 -14.00 1.06 15.95
N LEU A 254 -14.02 0.06 16.85
CA LEU A 254 -15.18 -0.25 17.67
C LEU A 254 -15.06 0.25 19.12
N SER A 255 -13.88 0.70 19.54
CA SER A 255 -13.72 1.29 20.87
C SER A 255 -14.45 2.62 20.99
N ASN A 256 -14.83 2.99 22.20
CA ASN A 256 -15.49 4.29 22.46
C ASN A 256 -14.62 5.48 22.05
N ASP A 257 -13.30 5.31 22.02
CA ASP A 257 -12.34 6.38 21.71
C ASP A 257 -11.95 6.44 20.21
N ALA A 258 -12.41 5.49 19.40
CA ALA A 258 -11.98 5.37 18.00
C ALA A 258 -12.26 6.59 17.13
N PHE A 259 -13.29 7.37 17.48
CA PHE A 259 -13.73 8.58 16.78
C PHE A 259 -13.90 9.78 17.72
N VAL A 260 -13.20 9.78 18.84
CA VAL A 260 -13.14 10.94 19.73
C VAL A 260 -12.07 11.90 19.20
N PHE A 261 -12.51 13.06 18.76
CA PHE A 261 -11.64 14.14 18.29
C PHE A 261 -11.66 15.30 19.27
N ASP A 262 -10.55 16.05 19.29
CA ASP A 262 -10.47 17.28 20.08
C ASP A 262 -11.62 18.23 19.71
N GLU A 263 -12.30 18.76 20.73
CA GLU A 263 -13.45 19.66 20.56
C GLU A 263 -13.09 20.91 19.74
N ASN A 264 -11.86 21.41 19.89
CA ASN A 264 -11.37 22.57 19.14
C ASN A 264 -11.24 22.24 17.65
N ILE A 265 -10.79 21.02 17.29
CA ILE A 265 -10.75 20.58 15.90
C ILE A 265 -12.16 20.49 15.35
N VAL A 266 -13.07 19.84 16.08
CA VAL A 266 -14.46 19.65 15.61
C VAL A 266 -15.18 21.01 15.38
N LYS A 267 -14.96 22.00 16.24
CA LYS A 267 -15.50 23.36 16.08
C LYS A 267 -15.01 24.08 14.82
N LEU A 268 -13.82 23.74 14.35
CA LEU A 268 -13.18 24.34 13.16
C LEU A 268 -13.60 23.67 11.85
N LEU A 269 -14.22 22.46 11.90
CA LEU A 269 -14.65 21.75 10.72
C LEU A 269 -15.86 22.47 10.07
N GLN A 270 -15.71 22.79 8.80
CA GLN A 270 -16.79 23.37 8.01
C GLN A 270 -17.58 22.26 7.30
N ARG A 271 -18.89 22.46 7.16
CA ARG A 271 -19.69 21.60 6.27
C ARG A 271 -19.30 21.89 4.83
N GLU A 272 -18.88 20.86 4.09
CA GLU A 272 -18.80 20.98 2.64
C GLU A 272 -20.17 21.35 2.09
N LYS A 273 -20.27 22.51 1.45
CA LYS A 273 -21.43 22.79 0.59
C LYS A 273 -21.28 21.85 -0.59
N ARG A 274 -22.16 20.85 -0.68
CA ARG A 274 -22.33 20.10 -1.92
C ARG A 274 -22.80 21.10 -2.97
N ALA A 275 -21.96 21.32 -3.99
CA ALA A 275 -22.33 22.08 -5.18
C ALA A 275 -23.37 21.29 -6.00
#